data_1b5f027504d6375d7e10edea8c83c357
#
_entry.id   1b5f027504d6375d7e10edea8c83c357
#
_cell.length_a   1.000
_cell.length_b   1.000
_cell.length_c   1.000
_cell.angle_alpha   90.00
_cell.angle_beta   90.00
_cell.angle_gamma   90.00
#
_symmetry.space_group_name_H-M   'P 1'
#
loop_
_entity.id
_entity.type
_entity.pdbx_description
1 polymer ?
#
loop_
_entity_poly.entity_id
_entity_poly.type
_entity_poly.pdbx_seq_one_letter_code
_entity_poly.pdbx_strand_id
1 'polypeptide(L)'
;CISSAASDVYKRQGKVRAMMDDKGRRIKEAGPSTPVEILGLGDVPNAGEILLAFDSDKEAKNFAGAFVSENKNRLLEETKGKLSLDNLFDQIQASDLKELPLIVKADVQGSVEAVKQSLTKLSNEEVVVKVIHGGVGAINESDVSLAATSNAIIIGFNVRPDATAKQLAEQEGVDLRLYRVIYQAIEDVEAAMKGMLDPVYEEKVIGHAEVRQTFKAVSYTHLRAHETRSN
;
A
#
# COMPACT_ATOMS: atom_id res chain seq x y z
N CYS A 1 -14.31 23.56 -27.03
CA CYS A 1 -13.15 23.26 -26.19
C CYS A 1 -13.63 22.76 -24.84
N ILE A 2 -13.46 21.49 -24.55
CA ILE A 2 -13.80 20.95 -23.24
C ILE A 2 -12.51 20.99 -22.41
N SER A 3 -12.43 21.87 -21.42
CA SER A 3 -11.43 21.80 -20.37
C SER A 3 -12.07 21.04 -19.22
N SER A 4 -11.39 20.04 -18.70
CA SER A 4 -11.89 19.30 -17.55
C SER A 4 -11.08 19.66 -16.30
N ALA A 5 -11.78 19.89 -15.20
CA ALA A 5 -11.19 19.90 -13.88
C ALA A 5 -11.64 18.63 -13.16
N ALA A 6 -10.72 17.74 -12.91
CA ALA A 6 -10.99 16.57 -12.09
C ALA A 6 -10.56 16.83 -10.64
N SER A 7 -11.23 16.16 -9.71
CA SER A 7 -11.05 16.32 -8.29
C SER A 7 -9.63 16.03 -7.81
N ASP A 8 -9.30 16.56 -6.67
CA ASP A 8 -8.16 16.31 -5.79
C ASP A 8 -6.77 16.75 -6.22
N VAL A 9 -6.42 16.88 -7.50
CA VAL A 9 -5.07 17.30 -7.86
C VAL A 9 -5.07 18.32 -8.98
N TYR A 10 -4.51 19.48 -8.72
CA TYR A 10 -4.22 20.56 -9.69
C TYR A 10 -3.61 20.07 -11.02
N LYS A 11 -2.94 18.92 -11.02
CA LYS A 11 -2.30 18.32 -12.20
C LYS A 11 -3.25 17.62 -13.16
N ARG A 12 -4.50 17.30 -12.76
CA ARG A 12 -5.46 16.52 -13.54
C ARG A 12 -6.40 17.37 -14.39
N GLN A 13 -6.05 18.60 -14.61
CA GLN A 13 -6.77 19.49 -15.54
C GLN A 13 -6.08 19.50 -16.90
N GLY A 14 -6.81 19.77 -17.96
CA GLY A 14 -6.22 19.86 -19.29
C GLY A 14 -7.23 20.18 -20.37
N LYS A 15 -6.74 20.54 -21.53
CA LYS A 15 -7.56 20.77 -22.72
C LYS A 15 -7.67 19.48 -23.50
N VAL A 16 -8.87 18.96 -23.66
CA VAL A 16 -9.11 17.80 -24.52
C VAL A 16 -8.65 18.09 -25.93
N ARG A 17 -7.63 17.40 -26.42
CA ARG A 17 -7.05 17.56 -27.75
C ARG A 17 -7.66 16.61 -28.76
N ALA A 18 -8.02 15.43 -28.34
CA ALA A 18 -8.65 14.42 -29.16
C ALA A 18 -9.41 13.44 -28.27
N MET A 19 -10.44 12.84 -28.84
CA MET A 19 -11.13 11.67 -28.31
C MET A 19 -11.04 10.55 -29.32
N MET A 20 -10.84 9.31 -28.83
CA MET A 20 -10.79 8.11 -29.67
C MET A 20 -11.82 7.11 -29.17
N ASP A 21 -12.42 6.37 -30.09
CA ASP A 21 -13.33 5.27 -29.76
C ASP A 21 -12.55 3.99 -29.39
N ASP A 22 -13.27 2.91 -29.09
CA ASP A 22 -12.73 1.57 -28.81
C ASP A 22 -11.92 0.97 -29.96
N LYS A 23 -12.03 1.52 -31.18
CA LYS A 23 -11.30 1.09 -32.39
C LYS A 23 -10.13 2.02 -32.74
N GLY A 24 -9.80 2.98 -31.87
CA GLY A 24 -8.72 3.94 -32.09
C GLY A 24 -9.04 5.02 -33.14
N ARG A 25 -10.30 5.19 -33.54
CA ARG A 25 -10.72 6.22 -34.50
C ARG A 25 -11.06 7.52 -33.77
N ARG A 26 -10.62 8.63 -34.33
CA ARG A 26 -10.96 9.95 -33.78
C ARG A 26 -12.43 10.25 -33.92
N ILE A 27 -13.07 10.62 -32.81
CA ILE A 27 -14.44 11.05 -32.74
C ILE A 27 -14.54 12.49 -32.24
N LYS A 28 -15.56 13.22 -32.67
CA LYS A 28 -15.81 14.61 -32.23
C LYS A 28 -16.75 14.68 -31.05
N GLU A 29 -17.67 13.74 -30.94
CA GLU A 29 -18.72 13.67 -29.94
C GLU A 29 -18.88 12.22 -29.50
N ALA A 30 -19.15 12.02 -28.24
CA ALA A 30 -19.47 10.72 -27.65
C ALA A 30 -20.80 10.82 -26.92
N GLY A 31 -21.71 9.89 -27.20
CA GLY A 31 -22.98 9.77 -26.52
C GLY A 31 -22.86 9.07 -25.16
N PRO A 32 -23.96 9.00 -24.40
CA PRO A 32 -24.00 8.24 -23.15
C PRO A 32 -23.57 6.77 -23.37
N SER A 33 -22.89 6.19 -22.38
CA SER A 33 -22.41 4.79 -22.41
C SER A 33 -21.44 4.45 -23.53
N THR A 34 -20.80 5.44 -24.15
CA THR A 34 -19.78 5.23 -25.18
C THR A 34 -18.40 5.26 -24.54
N PRO A 35 -17.61 4.18 -24.63
CA PRO A 35 -16.23 4.19 -24.13
C PRO A 35 -15.38 5.09 -25.01
N VAL A 36 -14.60 5.99 -24.39
CA VAL A 36 -13.73 6.92 -25.12
C VAL A 36 -12.40 7.09 -24.40
N GLU A 37 -11.35 7.14 -25.18
CA GLU A 37 -10.02 7.55 -24.73
C GLU A 37 -9.88 9.06 -24.93
N ILE A 38 -9.51 9.78 -23.87
CA ILE A 38 -9.35 11.24 -23.87
C ILE A 38 -7.88 11.58 -23.86
N LEU A 39 -7.41 12.37 -24.81
CA LEU A 39 -6.06 12.88 -24.89
C LEU A 39 -6.00 14.37 -24.56
N GLY A 40 -5.03 14.74 -23.71
CA GLY A 40 -4.75 16.16 -23.38
C GLY A 40 -4.91 16.53 -21.93
N LEU A 41 -5.28 15.60 -21.05
CA LEU A 41 -5.22 15.82 -19.61
C LEU A 41 -3.75 15.84 -19.13
N GLY A 42 -3.47 16.60 -18.09
CA GLY A 42 -2.12 16.69 -17.52
C GLY A 42 -1.70 15.45 -16.76
N ASP A 43 -2.66 14.73 -16.21
CA ASP A 43 -2.45 13.49 -15.45
C ASP A 43 -3.67 12.60 -15.61
N VAL A 44 -3.57 11.32 -15.22
CA VAL A 44 -4.67 10.36 -15.28
C VAL A 44 -5.55 10.52 -14.04
N PRO A 45 -6.88 10.73 -14.20
CA PRO A 45 -7.80 10.76 -13.07
C PRO A 45 -7.96 9.37 -12.46
N ASN A 46 -8.32 9.33 -11.17
CA ASN A 46 -8.65 8.08 -10.50
C ASN A 46 -10.00 7.53 -11.01
N ALA A 47 -10.19 6.22 -10.86
CA ALA A 47 -11.45 5.60 -11.19
C ALA A 47 -12.60 6.18 -10.34
N GLY A 48 -13.72 6.49 -11.00
CA GLY A 48 -14.90 7.06 -10.36
C GLY A 48 -14.84 8.57 -10.09
N GLU A 49 -13.75 9.27 -10.48
CA GLU A 49 -13.70 10.72 -10.38
C GLU A 49 -14.66 11.41 -11.35
N ILE A 50 -15.26 12.50 -10.88
CA ILE A 50 -16.18 13.29 -11.69
C ILE A 50 -15.38 14.20 -12.61
N LEU A 51 -15.65 14.12 -13.90
CA LEU A 51 -15.07 14.99 -14.92
C LEU A 51 -16.02 16.16 -15.19
N LEU A 52 -15.56 17.38 -14.94
CA LEU A 52 -16.31 18.60 -15.23
C LEU A 52 -15.75 19.28 -16.48
N ALA A 53 -16.65 19.71 -17.36
CA ALA A 53 -16.31 20.46 -18.56
C ALA A 53 -16.55 21.94 -18.36
N PHE A 54 -15.63 22.78 -18.84
CA PHE A 54 -15.69 24.24 -18.81
C PHE A 54 -15.43 24.81 -20.20
N ASP A 55 -16.02 25.95 -20.50
CA ASP A 55 -15.83 26.62 -21.78
C ASP A 55 -14.49 27.35 -21.85
N SER A 56 -13.90 27.69 -20.69
CA SER A 56 -12.68 28.45 -20.57
C SER A 56 -11.65 27.75 -19.68
N ASP A 57 -10.40 27.72 -20.15
CA ASP A 57 -9.24 27.23 -19.39
C ASP A 57 -9.03 28.01 -18.07
N LYS A 58 -9.38 29.30 -18.07
CA LYS A 58 -9.27 30.14 -16.88
C LYS A 58 -10.30 29.75 -15.79
N GLU A 59 -11.51 29.42 -16.21
CA GLU A 59 -12.55 28.96 -15.29
C GLU A 59 -12.21 27.59 -14.71
N ALA A 60 -11.74 26.66 -15.54
CA ALA A 60 -11.29 25.37 -15.09
C ALA A 60 -10.16 25.45 -14.04
N LYS A 61 -9.18 26.36 -14.29
CA LYS A 61 -8.07 26.60 -13.34
C LYS A 61 -8.54 27.22 -12.02
N ASN A 62 -9.44 28.18 -12.09
CA ASN A 62 -9.97 28.84 -10.88
C ASN A 62 -10.79 27.83 -10.05
N PHE A 63 -11.61 27.02 -10.70
CA PHE A 63 -12.38 25.97 -10.03
C PHE A 63 -11.48 24.91 -9.37
N ALA A 64 -10.49 24.40 -10.11
CA ALA A 64 -9.51 23.45 -9.58
C ALA A 64 -8.74 24.04 -8.38
N GLY A 65 -8.33 25.31 -8.46
CA GLY A 65 -7.65 25.98 -7.36
C GLY A 65 -8.50 26.13 -6.10
N ALA A 66 -9.79 26.51 -6.27
CA ALA A 66 -10.73 26.61 -5.17
C ALA A 66 -10.98 25.23 -4.51
N PHE A 67 -11.19 24.20 -5.32
CA PHE A 67 -11.42 22.84 -4.85
C PHE A 67 -10.23 22.27 -4.06
N VAL A 68 -9.00 22.46 -4.57
CA VAL A 68 -7.76 22.05 -3.87
C VAL A 68 -7.61 22.77 -2.52
N SER A 69 -7.92 24.09 -2.48
CA SER A 69 -7.83 24.86 -1.24
C SER A 69 -8.86 24.40 -0.20
N GLU A 70 -10.06 24.10 -0.63
CA GLU A 70 -11.14 23.58 0.23
C GLU A 70 -10.81 22.21 0.79
N ASN A 71 -10.35 21.28 -0.05
CA ASN A 71 -9.91 19.95 0.41
C ASN A 71 -8.72 20.03 1.37
N LYS A 72 -7.75 20.91 1.09
CA LYS A 72 -6.62 21.12 2.00
C LYS A 72 -7.09 21.63 3.36
N ASN A 73 -8.03 22.56 3.39
CA ASN A 73 -8.58 23.08 4.63
C ASN A 73 -9.34 22.00 5.40
N ARG A 74 -10.16 21.20 4.71
CA ARG A 74 -10.87 20.07 5.31
C ARG A 74 -9.91 19.05 5.93
N LEU A 75 -8.85 18.65 5.22
CA LEU A 75 -7.81 17.75 5.74
C LEU A 75 -7.08 18.34 6.95
N LEU A 76 -6.81 19.65 6.96
CA LEU A 76 -6.20 20.33 8.09
C LEU A 76 -7.12 20.37 9.31
N GLU A 77 -8.44 20.54 9.11
CA GLU A 77 -9.44 20.49 10.18
C GLU A 77 -9.59 19.08 10.75
N GLU A 78 -9.65 18.07 9.88
CA GLU A 78 -9.69 16.65 10.30
C GLU A 78 -8.42 16.25 11.06
N THR A 79 -7.25 16.76 10.66
CA THR A 79 -5.97 16.50 11.34
C THR A 79 -5.91 17.19 12.69
N LYS A 80 -6.43 18.42 12.82
CA LYS A 80 -6.50 19.14 14.11
C LYS A 80 -7.42 18.44 15.12
N GLY A 81 -8.51 17.82 14.64
CA GLY A 81 -9.42 17.04 15.47
C GLY A 81 -8.80 15.75 16.02
N LYS A 82 -7.76 15.21 15.36
CA LYS A 82 -7.09 13.98 15.76
C LYS A 82 -5.96 14.17 16.78
N LEU A 83 -5.53 15.39 17.05
CA LEU A 83 -4.47 15.74 18.01
C LEU A 83 -5.01 16.03 19.43
N SER A 84 -6.06 15.34 19.86
CA SER A 84 -6.53 15.36 21.26
C SER A 84 -5.72 14.34 22.07
N LEU A 85 -5.46 14.66 23.35
CA LEU A 85 -4.76 13.75 24.27
C LEU A 85 -5.47 12.41 24.45
N ASP A 86 -6.80 12.37 24.35
CA ASP A 86 -7.59 11.14 24.43
C ASP A 86 -7.29 10.22 23.23
N ASN A 87 -7.13 10.79 22.04
CA ASN A 87 -6.74 10.02 20.84
C ASN A 87 -5.28 9.53 20.88
N LEU A 88 -4.40 10.18 21.67
CA LEU A 88 -3.04 9.70 21.93
C LEU A 88 -3.02 8.41 22.74
N PHE A 89 -3.92 8.24 23.69
CA PHE A 89 -4.06 7.00 24.45
C PHE A 89 -4.58 5.86 23.58
N ASP A 90 -5.53 6.13 22.67
CA ASP A 90 -6.02 5.15 21.69
C ASP A 90 -4.92 4.78 20.67
N GLN A 91 -4.08 5.74 20.27
CA GLN A 91 -2.92 5.47 19.42
C GLN A 91 -1.81 4.68 20.13
N ILE A 92 -1.62 4.85 21.46
CA ILE A 92 -0.65 4.07 22.23
C ILE A 92 -1.14 2.62 22.37
N GLN A 93 -2.44 2.39 22.54
CA GLN A 93 -3.02 1.04 22.52
C GLN A 93 -2.99 0.40 21.12
N ALA A 94 -3.10 1.21 20.05
CA ALA A 94 -2.92 0.77 18.68
C ALA A 94 -1.44 0.55 18.28
N SER A 95 -0.48 0.92 19.14
CA SER A 95 0.95 0.76 18.87
C SER A 95 1.46 -0.69 18.96
N ASP A 96 0.63 -1.62 19.44
CA ASP A 96 0.91 -3.06 19.35
C ASP A 96 0.59 -3.66 17.98
N LEU A 97 -0.07 -2.91 17.08
CA LEU A 97 -0.35 -3.34 15.73
C LEU A 97 0.93 -3.28 14.87
N LYS A 98 1.30 -4.41 14.32
CA LYS A 98 2.42 -4.48 13.37
C LYS A 98 1.97 -3.89 12.03
N GLU A 99 2.69 -2.89 11.52
CA GLU A 99 2.43 -2.32 10.20
C GLU A 99 3.33 -2.98 9.15
N LEU A 100 2.75 -3.39 8.02
CA LEU A 100 3.47 -3.82 6.82
C LEU A 100 3.39 -2.71 5.78
N PRO A 101 4.41 -1.86 5.67
CA PRO A 101 4.43 -0.78 4.70
C PRO A 101 4.77 -1.29 3.31
N LEU A 102 3.98 -0.90 2.30
CA LEU A 102 4.13 -1.31 0.91
C LEU A 102 4.18 -0.11 -0.03
N ILE A 103 4.96 -0.24 -1.10
CA ILE A 103 4.94 0.65 -2.26
C ILE A 103 4.49 -0.16 -3.46
N VAL A 104 3.47 0.31 -4.19
CA VAL A 104 2.89 -0.39 -5.33
C VAL A 104 3.19 0.37 -6.61
N LYS A 105 3.83 -0.30 -7.57
CA LYS A 105 4.04 0.23 -8.94
C LYS A 105 3.41 -0.72 -9.95
N ALA A 106 2.69 -0.18 -10.92
CA ALA A 106 2.06 -0.96 -11.97
C ALA A 106 2.15 -0.26 -13.34
N ASP A 107 1.77 -0.98 -14.38
CA ASP A 107 1.76 -0.50 -15.76
C ASP A 107 0.67 0.54 -16.03
N VAL A 108 -0.48 0.42 -15.36
CA VAL A 108 -1.63 1.33 -15.50
C VAL A 108 -2.25 1.66 -14.15
N GLN A 109 -2.95 2.81 -14.08
CA GLN A 109 -3.57 3.30 -12.84
C GLN A 109 -4.59 2.30 -12.26
N GLY A 110 -5.40 1.68 -13.13
CA GLY A 110 -6.37 0.66 -12.68
C GLY A 110 -5.73 -0.54 -12.01
N SER A 111 -4.54 -0.97 -12.48
CA SER A 111 -3.76 -2.04 -11.86
C SER A 111 -3.24 -1.61 -10.48
N VAL A 112 -2.74 -0.37 -10.34
CA VAL A 112 -2.31 0.17 -9.03
C VAL A 112 -3.46 0.14 -8.03
N GLU A 113 -4.64 0.63 -8.43
CA GLU A 113 -5.82 0.67 -7.56
C GLU A 113 -6.31 -0.73 -7.18
N ALA A 114 -6.37 -1.66 -8.16
CA ALA A 114 -6.79 -3.04 -7.91
C ALA A 114 -5.84 -3.76 -6.94
N VAL A 115 -4.54 -3.64 -7.16
CA VAL A 115 -3.52 -4.24 -6.28
C VAL A 115 -3.61 -3.61 -4.88
N LYS A 116 -3.67 -2.28 -4.79
CA LYS A 116 -3.81 -1.56 -3.52
C LYS A 116 -5.05 -2.02 -2.73
N GLN A 117 -6.21 -2.07 -3.37
CA GLN A 117 -7.44 -2.51 -2.73
C GLN A 117 -7.37 -3.97 -2.27
N SER A 118 -6.81 -4.85 -3.10
CA SER A 118 -6.68 -6.27 -2.76
C SER A 118 -5.75 -6.49 -1.59
N LEU A 119 -4.60 -5.81 -1.55
CA LEU A 119 -3.63 -5.91 -0.47
C LEU A 119 -4.14 -5.29 0.84
N THR A 120 -4.81 -4.14 0.77
CA THR A 120 -5.40 -3.50 1.96
C THR A 120 -6.47 -4.36 2.62
N LYS A 121 -7.23 -5.17 1.82
CA LYS A 121 -8.24 -6.11 2.36
C LYS A 121 -7.64 -7.27 3.17
N LEU A 122 -6.34 -7.54 3.04
CA LEU A 122 -5.65 -8.57 3.83
C LEU A 122 -5.37 -8.13 5.26
N SER A 123 -5.48 -6.82 5.56
CA SER A 123 -5.27 -6.30 6.90
C SER A 123 -6.17 -7.01 7.92
N ASN A 124 -5.61 -7.40 9.04
CA ASN A 124 -6.29 -8.02 10.17
C ASN A 124 -6.00 -7.24 11.47
N GLU A 125 -6.50 -7.74 12.60
CA GLU A 125 -6.37 -7.07 13.91
C GLU A 125 -4.93 -7.04 14.44
N GLU A 126 -4.02 -7.85 13.91
CA GLU A 126 -2.64 -7.98 14.37
C GLU A 126 -1.64 -7.29 13.43
N VAL A 127 -1.91 -7.33 12.10
CA VAL A 127 -1.04 -6.75 11.08
C VAL A 127 -1.85 -5.89 10.12
N VAL A 128 -1.48 -4.63 9.99
CA VAL A 128 -2.11 -3.69 9.06
C VAL A 128 -1.23 -3.49 7.83
N VAL A 129 -1.78 -3.80 6.65
CA VAL A 129 -1.12 -3.52 5.38
C VAL A 129 -1.34 -2.05 5.00
N LYS A 130 -0.26 -1.28 4.94
CA LYS A 130 -0.29 0.15 4.65
C LYS A 130 0.41 0.47 3.34
N VAL A 131 -0.35 0.81 2.31
CA VAL A 131 0.24 1.28 1.05
C VAL A 131 0.63 2.75 1.19
N ILE A 132 1.93 3.01 1.31
CA ILE A 132 2.50 4.36 1.49
C ILE A 132 2.43 5.13 0.18
N HIS A 133 2.80 4.49 -0.93
CA HIS A 133 2.83 5.11 -2.23
C HIS A 133 2.34 4.14 -3.31
N GLY A 134 1.61 4.68 -4.29
CA GLY A 134 1.18 3.95 -5.48
C GLY A 134 1.40 4.80 -6.72
N GLY A 135 2.00 4.24 -7.74
CA GLY A 135 2.28 4.98 -8.97
C GLY A 135 2.35 4.10 -10.21
N VAL A 136 2.21 4.74 -11.36
CA VAL A 136 2.29 4.10 -12.68
C VAL A 136 3.70 4.24 -13.24
N GLY A 137 4.15 3.22 -13.95
CA GLY A 137 5.43 3.17 -14.66
C GLY A 137 6.49 2.33 -13.97
N ALA A 138 7.72 2.39 -14.49
CA ALA A 138 8.87 1.65 -13.97
C ALA A 138 9.20 2.05 -12.53
N ILE A 139 9.81 1.14 -11.79
CA ILE A 139 10.34 1.42 -10.45
C ILE A 139 11.63 2.21 -10.61
N ASN A 140 11.69 3.39 -10.00
CA ASN A 140 12.82 4.31 -10.09
C ASN A 140 13.57 4.46 -8.76
N GLU A 141 14.68 5.22 -8.76
CA GLU A 141 15.51 5.46 -7.58
C GLU A 141 14.75 6.12 -6.43
N SER A 142 13.82 7.04 -6.74
CA SER A 142 13.02 7.72 -5.73
C SER A 142 12.09 6.76 -5.00
N ASP A 143 11.53 5.76 -5.70
CA ASP A 143 10.70 4.72 -5.10
C ASP A 143 11.53 3.85 -4.14
N VAL A 144 12.77 3.51 -4.54
CA VAL A 144 13.68 2.73 -3.69
C VAL A 144 14.12 3.52 -2.46
N SER A 145 14.47 4.80 -2.63
CA SER A 145 14.84 5.67 -1.49
C SER A 145 13.68 5.85 -0.51
N LEU A 146 12.45 5.97 -1.02
CA LEU A 146 11.25 6.03 -0.18
C LEU A 146 11.05 4.71 0.57
N ALA A 147 11.25 3.57 -0.11
CA ALA A 147 11.14 2.24 0.51
C ALA A 147 12.18 2.03 1.61
N ALA A 148 13.43 2.39 1.36
CA ALA A 148 14.52 2.31 2.34
C ALA A 148 14.20 3.15 3.59
N THR A 149 13.75 4.39 3.41
CA THR A 149 13.40 5.29 4.53
C THR A 149 12.21 4.80 5.34
N SER A 150 11.24 4.18 4.67
CA SER A 150 9.97 3.72 5.29
C SER A 150 10.00 2.25 5.70
N ASN A 151 11.12 1.54 5.48
CA ASN A 151 11.24 0.09 5.63
C ASN A 151 10.14 -0.68 4.90
N ALA A 152 9.82 -0.24 3.68
CA ALA A 152 8.71 -0.74 2.88
C ALA A 152 9.17 -1.75 1.83
N ILE A 153 8.30 -2.71 1.51
CA ILE A 153 8.50 -3.65 0.40
C ILE A 153 7.95 -3.01 -0.89
N ILE A 154 8.70 -3.12 -1.99
CA ILE A 154 8.25 -2.64 -3.29
C ILE A 154 7.59 -3.79 -4.05
N ILE A 155 6.34 -3.59 -4.44
CA ILE A 155 5.56 -4.51 -5.26
C ILE A 155 5.41 -3.91 -6.65
N GLY A 156 6.06 -4.51 -7.64
CA GLY A 156 5.93 -4.18 -9.05
C GLY A 156 4.96 -5.13 -9.75
N PHE A 157 3.87 -4.60 -10.29
CA PHE A 157 2.88 -5.37 -11.05
C PHE A 157 3.01 -5.07 -12.54
N ASN A 158 3.45 -6.07 -13.31
CA ASN A 158 3.69 -5.98 -14.77
C ASN A 158 4.67 -4.87 -15.17
N VAL A 159 5.54 -4.45 -14.26
CA VAL A 159 6.59 -3.45 -14.48
C VAL A 159 7.98 -4.01 -14.18
N ARG A 160 9.00 -3.29 -14.59
CA ARG A 160 10.39 -3.63 -14.30
C ARG A 160 11.08 -2.45 -13.62
N PRO A 161 12.06 -2.72 -12.75
CA PRO A 161 12.90 -1.67 -12.20
C PRO A 161 13.87 -1.15 -13.26
N ASP A 162 14.23 0.13 -13.15
CA ASP A 162 15.35 0.69 -13.88
C ASP A 162 16.66 0.05 -13.40
N ALA A 163 17.69 0.08 -14.23
CA ALA A 163 18.98 -0.55 -13.89
C ALA A 163 19.60 0.09 -12.62
N THR A 164 19.50 1.40 -12.48
CA THR A 164 19.95 2.16 -11.30
C THR A 164 19.13 1.85 -10.07
N ALA A 165 17.80 1.75 -10.22
CA ALA A 165 16.91 1.39 -9.13
C ALA A 165 17.17 -0.02 -8.59
N LYS A 166 17.49 -0.98 -9.48
CA LYS A 166 17.85 -2.34 -9.06
C LYS A 166 19.14 -2.37 -8.24
N GLN A 167 20.17 -1.66 -8.70
CA GLN A 167 21.44 -1.57 -7.97
C GLN A 167 21.27 -0.90 -6.61
N LEU A 168 20.50 0.18 -6.55
CA LEU A 168 20.21 0.88 -5.30
C LEU A 168 19.41 0.00 -4.33
N ALA A 169 18.43 -0.78 -4.82
CA ALA A 169 17.67 -1.70 -3.99
C ALA A 169 18.55 -2.80 -3.37
N GLU A 170 19.52 -3.32 -4.14
CA GLU A 170 20.51 -4.27 -3.64
C GLU A 170 21.45 -3.65 -2.59
N GLN A 171 21.86 -2.38 -2.77
CA GLN A 171 22.73 -1.65 -1.83
C GLN A 171 22.01 -1.30 -0.52
N GLU A 172 20.76 -0.82 -0.62
CA GLU A 172 19.95 -0.42 0.54
C GLU A 172 19.23 -1.60 1.21
N GLY A 173 19.31 -2.81 0.62
CA GLY A 173 18.66 -4.01 1.16
C GLY A 173 17.13 -3.96 1.07
N VAL A 174 16.58 -3.21 0.11
CA VAL A 174 15.12 -3.09 -0.11
C VAL A 174 14.59 -4.34 -0.81
N ASP A 175 13.57 -4.97 -0.24
CA ASP A 175 12.88 -6.11 -0.87
C ASP A 175 12.02 -5.61 -2.05
N LEU A 176 12.39 -6.05 -3.26
CA LEU A 176 11.75 -5.68 -4.51
C LEU A 176 11.17 -6.92 -5.17
N ARG A 177 9.85 -7.01 -5.24
CA ARG A 177 9.12 -8.15 -5.78
C ARG A 177 8.32 -7.78 -7.01
N LEU A 178 8.42 -8.61 -8.05
CA LEU A 178 7.80 -8.38 -9.34
C LEU A 178 6.76 -9.46 -9.63
N TYR A 179 5.55 -9.04 -9.93
CA TYR A 179 4.43 -9.94 -10.18
C TYR A 179 3.77 -9.66 -11.53
N ARG A 180 3.22 -10.68 -12.12
CA ARG A 180 2.35 -10.59 -13.30
C ARG A 180 0.93 -11.03 -13.01
N VAL A 181 0.74 -11.75 -11.91
CA VAL A 181 -0.54 -12.28 -11.46
C VAL A 181 -0.79 -11.78 -10.04
N ILE A 182 -1.95 -11.20 -9.81
CA ILE A 182 -2.29 -10.57 -8.53
C ILE A 182 -2.35 -11.59 -7.37
N TYR A 183 -2.76 -12.83 -7.64
CA TYR A 183 -2.86 -13.87 -6.62
C TYR A 183 -1.51 -14.21 -6.00
N GLN A 184 -0.43 -14.22 -6.79
CA GLN A 184 0.92 -14.43 -6.27
C GLN A 184 1.36 -13.32 -5.31
N ALA A 185 1.03 -12.07 -5.64
CA ALA A 185 1.31 -10.95 -4.76
C ALA A 185 0.54 -11.05 -3.44
N ILE A 186 -0.72 -11.51 -3.50
CA ILE A 186 -1.56 -11.73 -2.31
C ILE A 186 -0.97 -12.83 -1.43
N GLU A 187 -0.64 -13.99 -2.00
CA GLU A 187 -0.06 -15.12 -1.28
C GLU A 187 1.26 -14.77 -0.59
N ASP A 188 2.15 -14.05 -1.29
CA ASP A 188 3.43 -13.63 -0.73
C ASP A 188 3.27 -12.59 0.39
N VAL A 189 2.33 -11.66 0.26
CA VAL A 189 2.03 -10.67 1.31
C VAL A 189 1.39 -11.35 2.52
N GLU A 190 0.47 -12.30 2.32
CA GLU A 190 -0.07 -13.11 3.42
C GLU A 190 1.01 -13.92 4.14
N ALA A 191 1.95 -14.50 3.39
CA ALA A 191 3.08 -15.22 3.97
C ALA A 191 3.99 -14.28 4.78
N ALA A 192 4.25 -13.07 4.28
CA ALA A 192 5.01 -12.04 4.99
C ALA A 192 4.30 -11.62 6.28
N MET A 193 2.99 -11.38 6.23
CA MET A 193 2.18 -11.06 7.41
C MET A 193 2.24 -12.17 8.47
N LYS A 194 2.09 -13.43 8.06
CA LYS A 194 2.21 -14.59 8.97
C LYS A 194 3.61 -14.68 9.59
N GLY A 195 4.66 -14.36 8.83
CA GLY A 195 6.03 -14.31 9.34
C GLY A 195 6.31 -13.17 10.33
N MET A 196 5.47 -12.13 10.33
CA MET A 196 5.56 -11.03 11.30
C MET A 196 4.89 -11.35 12.63
N LEU A 197 4.02 -12.35 12.70
CA LEU A 197 3.31 -12.71 13.93
C LEU A 197 4.27 -13.36 14.92
N ASP A 198 4.03 -13.11 16.21
CA ASP A 198 4.78 -13.76 17.27
C ASP A 198 4.40 -15.24 17.33
N PRO A 199 5.38 -16.14 17.57
CA PRO A 199 5.07 -17.55 17.66
C PRO A 199 4.18 -17.83 18.86
N VAL A 200 3.04 -18.44 18.62
CA VAL A 200 2.15 -18.93 19.69
C VAL A 200 2.73 -20.26 20.19
N TYR A 201 3.18 -20.26 21.44
CA TYR A 201 3.69 -21.45 22.08
C TYR A 201 2.52 -22.23 22.71
N GLU A 202 2.32 -23.46 22.27
CA GLU A 202 1.39 -24.40 22.89
C GLU A 202 2.19 -25.34 23.80
N GLU A 203 1.82 -25.37 25.10
CA GLU A 203 2.40 -26.29 26.05
C GLU A 203 1.83 -27.70 25.79
N LYS A 204 2.66 -28.58 25.22
CA LYS A 204 2.31 -29.98 25.05
C LYS A 204 3.15 -30.82 25.99
N VAL A 205 2.47 -31.55 26.87
CA VAL A 205 3.13 -32.50 27.74
C VAL A 205 3.67 -33.66 26.88
N ILE A 206 4.98 -33.70 26.70
CA ILE A 206 5.68 -34.71 25.90
C ILE A 206 6.15 -35.94 26.71
N GLY A 207 6.08 -35.84 28.05
CA GLY A 207 6.47 -36.92 28.95
C GLY A 207 6.35 -36.54 30.42
N HIS A 208 6.44 -37.50 31.26
CA HIS A 208 6.47 -37.35 32.72
C HIS A 208 7.80 -37.85 33.24
N ALA A 209 8.41 -37.11 34.18
CA ALA A 209 9.62 -37.52 34.88
C ALA A 209 9.36 -37.61 36.37
N GLU A 210 9.66 -38.75 36.98
CA GLU A 210 9.57 -38.94 38.42
C GLU A 210 10.93 -38.66 39.07
N VAL A 211 10.97 -37.70 40.01
CA VAL A 211 12.19 -37.39 40.77
C VAL A 211 12.43 -38.47 41.79
N ARG A 212 13.47 -39.30 41.59
CA ARG A 212 13.82 -40.37 42.52
C ARG A 212 14.78 -39.96 43.59
N GLN A 213 15.65 -38.96 43.33
CA GLN A 213 16.65 -38.53 44.32
C GLN A 213 17.11 -37.08 44.04
N THR A 214 17.29 -36.30 45.06
CA THR A 214 17.88 -34.97 44.98
C THR A 214 19.27 -34.98 45.65
N PHE A 215 20.24 -34.36 44.96
CA PHE A 215 21.60 -34.17 45.50
C PHE A 215 21.82 -32.68 45.71
N LYS A 216 22.20 -32.30 46.92
CA LYS A 216 22.52 -30.89 47.22
C LYS A 216 24.05 -30.72 47.13
N ALA A 217 24.54 -30.02 46.11
CA ALA A 217 25.87 -29.51 46.04
C ALA A 217 25.93 -28.09 46.59
N VAL A 218 27.14 -27.61 46.91
CA VAL A 218 27.32 -26.36 47.67
C VAL A 218 26.63 -25.12 47.13
N SER A 219 26.30 -25.10 45.81
CA SER A 219 25.58 -24.01 45.13
C SER A 219 24.38 -24.41 44.29
N TYR A 220 24.22 -25.71 43.98
CA TYR A 220 23.20 -26.18 43.04
C TYR A 220 22.50 -27.45 43.56
N THR A 221 21.21 -27.58 43.22
CA THR A 221 20.46 -28.81 43.44
C THR A 221 20.38 -29.57 42.11
N HIS A 222 20.96 -30.79 42.08
CA HIS A 222 20.84 -31.70 40.94
C HIS A 222 19.70 -32.67 41.19
N LEU A 223 18.85 -32.83 40.17
CA LEU A 223 17.72 -33.78 40.17
C LEU A 223 18.10 -34.99 39.32
N ARG A 224 17.94 -36.18 39.89
CA ARG A 224 18.01 -37.42 39.12
C ARG A 224 16.56 -37.85 38.84
N ALA A 225 16.15 -37.73 37.59
CA ALA A 225 14.84 -38.15 37.15
C ALA A 225 14.95 -39.43 36.29
N HIS A 226 13.91 -40.22 36.30
CA HIS A 226 13.72 -41.34 35.38
C HIS A 226 12.61 -40.94 34.36
N GLU A 227 12.99 -40.85 33.08
CA GLU A 227 12.03 -40.63 32.03
C GLU A 227 11.18 -41.88 31.81
N THR A 228 9.89 -41.77 32.05
CA THR A 228 8.92 -42.78 31.61
C THR A 228 8.38 -42.34 30.26
N ARG A 229 8.92 -42.92 29.18
CA ARG A 229 8.36 -42.73 27.85
C ARG A 229 7.05 -43.49 27.78
N SER A 230 5.91 -42.76 27.72
CA SER A 230 4.65 -43.38 27.35
C SER A 230 4.64 -43.61 25.84
N ASN A 231 4.41 -44.85 25.42
CA ASN A 231 4.16 -45.21 24.02
C ASN A 231 2.86 -44.58 23.53
#